data_701f428e8f4df5d2cb4b3bea1ce9f4e2
#
_entry.id   701f428e8f4df5d2cb4b3bea1ce9f4e2
#
_cell.length_a   1.000
_cell.length_b   1.000
_cell.length_c   1.000
_cell.angle_alpha   90.00
_cell.angle_beta   90.00
_cell.angle_gamma   90.00
#
_symmetry.space_group_name_H-M   'P 1'
#
loop_
_entity.id
_entity.type
_entity.pdbx_description
1 polymer ?
#
loop_
_entity_poly.entity_id
_entity_poly.type
_entity_poly.pdbx_seq_one_letter_code
_entity_poly.pdbx_strand_id
1 'polypeptide(L)'
;MSTGFKGSCLCGSVRFSVDGFSEKAANCHCSMCRKFHGAAFGTLVGVQGLNWLSGRDLLKEFVASNGTTRTFCSNCGSSLGFRVQGEPLENIELAISTFDVDLSLIHI
;
A
#
# COMPACT_ATOMS: atom_id res chain seq x y z
N MET A 1 7.07 22.60 7.80
CA MET A 1 5.81 22.02 8.24
C MET A 1 5.44 20.85 7.35
N SER A 2 5.11 19.76 7.94
CA SER A 2 4.79 18.59 7.16
C SER A 2 3.35 18.64 6.67
N THR A 3 3.15 18.33 5.42
CA THR A 3 1.83 18.17 4.85
C THR A 3 1.59 16.72 4.48
N GLY A 4 2.40 15.83 5.04
CA GLY A 4 2.32 14.43 4.67
C GLY A 4 1.06 13.73 5.14
N PHE A 5 0.84 12.57 4.58
CA PHE A 5 -0.29 11.71 4.92
C PHE A 5 0.24 10.48 5.63
N LYS A 6 -0.51 9.99 6.60
CA LYS A 6 -0.11 8.83 7.39
C LYS A 6 -1.04 7.66 7.16
N GLY A 7 -0.49 6.46 7.29
CA GLY A 7 -1.27 5.25 7.19
C GLY A 7 -0.77 4.20 8.15
N SER A 8 -1.56 3.13 8.28
CA SER A 8 -1.25 2.05 9.20
C SER A 8 -1.99 0.79 8.80
N CYS A 9 -1.50 -0.34 9.29
CA CYS A 9 -2.20 -1.61 9.16
C CYS A 9 -3.31 -1.71 10.20
N LEU A 10 -4.12 -2.75 10.11
CA LEU A 10 -5.25 -2.91 11.01
C LEU A 10 -4.83 -2.99 12.47
N CYS A 11 -3.75 -3.70 12.80
CA CYS A 11 -3.31 -3.81 14.18
C CYS A 11 -2.51 -2.59 14.66
N GLY A 12 -2.15 -1.69 13.75
CA GLY A 12 -1.44 -0.47 14.09
C GLY A 12 0.05 -0.63 14.28
N SER A 13 0.59 -1.83 14.14
CA SER A 13 2.03 -2.04 14.34
C SER A 13 2.85 -1.53 13.17
N VAL A 14 2.32 -1.62 11.94
CA VAL A 14 2.98 -1.05 10.77
C VAL A 14 2.41 0.33 10.52
N ARG A 15 3.28 1.34 10.54
CA ARG A 15 2.89 2.73 10.31
C ARG A 15 3.83 3.35 9.29
N PHE A 16 3.29 4.24 8.49
CA PHE A 16 4.09 4.91 7.49
C PHE A 16 3.59 6.33 7.28
N SER A 17 4.41 7.13 6.63
CA SER A 17 4.03 8.45 6.16
C SER A 17 4.51 8.61 4.72
N VAL A 18 3.82 9.45 3.97
CA VAL A 18 4.23 9.84 2.62
C VAL A 18 4.14 11.35 2.51
N ASP A 19 5.01 11.93 1.67
CA ASP A 19 4.99 13.37 1.45
C ASP A 19 3.87 13.78 0.51
N GLY A 20 3.47 12.90 -0.37
CA GLY A 20 2.43 13.18 -1.35
C GLY A 20 2.18 11.99 -2.23
N PHE A 21 1.43 12.22 -3.29
CA PHE A 21 1.02 11.16 -4.21
C PHE A 21 1.60 11.43 -5.59
N SER A 22 1.98 10.36 -6.27
CA SER A 22 2.34 10.46 -7.67
C SER A 22 1.07 10.49 -8.52
N GLU A 23 1.24 10.59 -9.84
CA GLU A 23 0.08 10.60 -10.73
C GLU A 23 -0.56 9.24 -10.89
N LYS A 24 0.06 8.19 -10.36
CA LYS A 24 -0.45 6.84 -10.50
C LYS A 24 -1.53 6.57 -9.47
N ALA A 25 -2.71 6.29 -9.93
CA ALA A 25 -3.81 5.85 -9.08
C ALA A 25 -4.72 4.98 -9.93
N ALA A 26 -5.14 3.85 -9.41
CA ALA A 26 -5.94 2.94 -10.19
C ALA A 26 -6.81 2.06 -9.33
N ASN A 27 -8.00 1.76 -9.86
CA ASN A 27 -8.84 0.69 -9.33
C ASN A 27 -8.49 -0.54 -10.15
N CYS A 28 -7.82 -1.49 -9.53
CA CYS A 28 -7.35 -2.68 -10.23
C CYS A 28 -8.30 -3.84 -10.01
N HIS A 29 -8.90 -4.32 -11.08
CA HIS A 29 -9.89 -5.40 -11.05
C HIS A 29 -9.30 -6.76 -11.37
N CYS A 30 -7.98 -6.87 -11.56
CA CYS A 30 -7.38 -8.14 -11.92
C CYS A 30 -7.58 -9.15 -10.78
N SER A 31 -7.47 -10.45 -11.13
CA SER A 31 -7.73 -11.50 -10.15
C SER A 31 -6.80 -11.40 -8.94
N MET A 32 -5.55 -10.98 -9.14
CA MET A 32 -4.61 -10.85 -8.03
C MET A 32 -5.03 -9.75 -7.07
N CYS A 33 -5.42 -8.58 -7.60
CA CYS A 33 -5.87 -7.50 -6.73
C CYS A 33 -7.14 -7.86 -5.99
N ARG A 34 -8.08 -8.50 -6.67
CA ARG A 34 -9.33 -8.91 -6.02
C ARG A 34 -9.05 -9.87 -4.87
N LYS A 35 -8.19 -10.85 -5.09
CA LYS A 35 -7.89 -11.84 -4.06
C LYS A 35 -7.04 -11.26 -2.94
N PHE A 36 -6.06 -10.43 -3.27
CA PHE A 36 -5.19 -9.83 -2.27
C PHE A 36 -5.95 -8.88 -1.36
N HIS A 37 -6.85 -8.08 -1.93
CA HIS A 37 -7.61 -7.10 -1.15
C HIS A 37 -8.92 -7.65 -0.60
N GLY A 38 -9.34 -8.83 -1.04
CA GLY A 38 -10.62 -9.40 -0.59
C GLY A 38 -11.81 -8.57 -1.01
N ALA A 39 -11.76 -7.99 -2.21
CA ALA A 39 -12.76 -7.03 -2.67
C ALA A 39 -12.96 -7.14 -4.17
N ALA A 40 -13.94 -6.40 -4.68
CA ALA A 40 -14.22 -6.38 -6.11
C ALA A 40 -13.05 -5.79 -6.91
N PHE A 41 -12.27 -4.92 -6.29
CA PHE A 41 -11.06 -4.35 -6.88
C PHE A 41 -10.20 -3.78 -5.76
N GLY A 42 -8.93 -3.54 -6.04
CA GLY A 42 -8.04 -2.83 -5.14
C GLY A 42 -7.79 -1.43 -5.65
N THR A 43 -7.85 -0.44 -4.78
CA THR A 43 -7.53 0.94 -5.14
C THR A 43 -6.13 1.24 -4.64
N LEU A 44 -5.23 1.54 -5.57
CA LEU A 44 -3.81 1.70 -5.29
C LEU A 44 -3.34 3.06 -5.77
N VAL A 45 -2.43 3.65 -5.01
CA VAL A 45 -1.87 4.96 -5.36
C VAL A 45 -0.36 4.90 -5.26
N GLY A 46 0.31 5.54 -6.21
CA GLY A 46 1.74 5.76 -6.12
C GLY A 46 2.01 6.90 -5.14
N VAL A 47 3.12 6.81 -4.42
CA VAL A 47 3.43 7.75 -3.35
C VAL A 47 4.82 8.32 -3.54
N GLN A 48 5.06 9.45 -2.89
CA GLN A 48 6.35 10.11 -2.86
C GLN A 48 6.78 10.28 -1.42
N GLY A 49 8.06 10.06 -1.15
CA GLY A 49 8.60 10.27 0.18
C GLY A 49 8.11 9.28 1.21
N LEU A 50 7.97 8.03 0.81
CA LEU A 50 7.53 6.98 1.74
C LEU A 50 8.54 6.80 2.85
N ASN A 51 8.03 6.81 4.08
CA ASN A 51 8.85 6.59 5.27
C ASN A 51 8.11 5.63 6.19
N TRP A 52 8.73 4.48 6.48
CA TRP A 52 8.18 3.51 7.40
C TRP A 52 8.49 3.97 8.83
N LEU A 53 7.45 4.34 9.57
CA LEU A 53 7.61 4.88 10.93
C LEU A 53 7.77 3.78 11.96
N SER A 54 7.14 2.64 11.76
CA SER A 54 7.24 1.49 12.65
C SER A 54 6.82 0.23 11.94
N GLY A 55 7.23 -0.91 12.48
CA GLY A 55 6.75 -2.22 12.03
C GLY A 55 7.35 -2.70 10.73
N ARG A 56 8.44 -2.10 10.25
CA ARG A 56 9.03 -2.54 9.00
C ARG A 56 9.43 -4.02 9.05
N ASP A 57 9.80 -4.50 10.20
CA ASP A 57 10.16 -5.91 10.40
C ASP A 57 8.96 -6.85 10.33
N LEU A 58 7.74 -6.31 10.40
CA LEU A 58 6.52 -7.10 10.23
C LEU A 58 6.06 -7.19 8.79
N LEU A 59 6.68 -6.45 7.89
CA LEU A 59 6.32 -6.51 6.48
C LEU A 59 6.69 -7.87 5.92
N LYS A 60 5.72 -8.51 5.29
CA LYS A 60 5.94 -9.78 4.62
C LYS A 60 5.49 -9.66 3.18
N GLU A 61 6.11 -10.44 2.31
CA GLU A 61 5.89 -10.31 0.88
C GLU A 61 5.51 -11.64 0.28
N PHE A 62 4.55 -11.60 -0.63
CA PHE A 62 4.23 -12.70 -1.50
C PHE A 62 4.63 -12.33 -2.92
N VAL A 63 5.48 -13.13 -3.53
CA VAL A 63 5.93 -12.89 -4.90
C VAL A 63 5.13 -13.80 -5.82
N ALA A 64 4.33 -13.20 -6.68
CA ALA A 64 3.52 -13.94 -7.63
C ALA A 64 4.39 -14.50 -8.76
N SER A 65 3.84 -15.42 -9.54
CA SER A 65 4.58 -16.07 -10.62
C SER A 65 5.08 -15.09 -11.68
N ASN A 66 4.41 -13.96 -11.85
CA ASN A 66 4.85 -12.94 -12.80
C ASN A 66 5.82 -11.92 -12.18
N GLY A 67 6.25 -12.15 -10.94
CA GLY A 67 7.21 -11.28 -10.26
C GLY A 67 6.59 -10.12 -9.49
N THR A 68 5.27 -9.91 -9.60
CA THR A 68 4.59 -8.88 -8.80
C THR A 68 4.69 -9.25 -7.33
N THR A 69 5.15 -8.31 -6.51
CA THR A 69 5.34 -8.53 -5.09
C THR A 69 4.25 -7.82 -4.30
N ARG A 70 3.56 -8.56 -3.46
CA ARG A 70 2.49 -8.04 -2.62
C ARG A 70 2.95 -8.00 -1.18
N THR A 71 2.82 -6.83 -0.56
CA THR A 71 3.33 -6.59 0.79
C THR A 71 2.17 -6.47 1.76
N PHE A 72 2.29 -7.14 2.90
CA PHE A 72 1.24 -7.14 3.91
C PHE A 72 1.85 -7.21 5.30
N CYS A 73 1.05 -6.85 6.31
CA CYS A 73 1.48 -6.96 7.70
C CYS A 73 1.40 -8.42 8.13
N SER A 74 2.50 -8.98 8.61
CA SER A 74 2.52 -10.38 9.03
C SER A 74 1.76 -10.62 10.32
N ASN A 75 1.49 -9.56 11.11
CA ASN A 75 0.79 -9.69 12.37
C ASN A 75 -0.73 -9.69 12.20
N CYS A 76 -1.27 -8.80 11.35
CA CYS A 76 -2.73 -8.70 11.19
C CYS A 76 -3.21 -9.04 9.80
N GLY A 77 -2.32 -9.22 8.83
CA GLY A 77 -2.71 -9.59 7.47
C GLY A 77 -3.17 -8.44 6.60
N SER A 78 -3.11 -7.20 7.07
CA SER A 78 -3.54 -6.06 6.25
C SER A 78 -2.77 -6.01 4.94
N SER A 79 -3.49 -5.89 3.84
CA SER A 79 -2.89 -5.69 2.52
C SER A 79 -2.39 -4.27 2.43
N LEU A 80 -1.07 -4.10 2.23
CA LEU A 80 -0.49 -2.77 2.24
C LEU A 80 -0.24 -2.22 0.85
N GLY A 81 0.21 -3.05 -0.08
CA GLY A 81 0.46 -2.56 -1.42
C GLY A 81 1.17 -3.58 -2.30
N PHE A 82 1.55 -3.13 -3.48
CA PHE A 82 2.28 -4.00 -4.40
C PHE A 82 3.32 -3.20 -5.17
N ARG A 83 4.25 -3.94 -5.76
CA ARG A 83 5.22 -3.37 -6.69
C ARG A 83 5.47 -4.37 -7.81
N VAL A 84 5.79 -3.86 -8.99
CA VAL A 84 6.10 -4.72 -10.12
C VAL A 84 7.49 -5.31 -9.95
N GLN A 85 7.79 -6.35 -10.70
CA GLN A 85 9.07 -7.02 -10.64
C GLN A 85 10.21 -6.04 -10.89
N GLY A 86 11.23 -6.10 -10.04
CA GLY A 86 12.41 -5.26 -10.20
C GLY A 86 12.34 -3.93 -9.49
N GLU A 87 11.19 -3.53 -8.96
CA GLU A 87 11.05 -2.26 -8.27
C GLU A 87 11.43 -2.40 -6.80
N PRO A 88 12.15 -1.42 -6.23
CA PRO A 88 12.46 -1.46 -4.80
C PRO A 88 11.24 -1.16 -3.95
N LEU A 89 11.35 -1.44 -2.65
CA LEU A 89 10.25 -1.23 -1.72
C LEU A 89 9.77 0.21 -1.70
N GLU A 90 10.66 1.17 -1.94
CA GLU A 90 10.29 2.58 -1.96
C GLU A 90 9.28 2.91 -3.05
N ASN A 91 9.22 2.10 -4.09
CA ASN A 91 8.31 2.32 -5.21
C ASN A 91 7.01 1.53 -5.09
N ILE A 92 6.70 1.05 -3.90
CA ILE A 92 5.46 0.34 -3.66
C ILE A 92 4.26 1.26 -3.92
N GLU A 93 3.22 0.72 -4.56
CA GLU A 93 1.95 1.41 -4.67
C GLU A 93 1.10 0.96 -3.50
N LEU A 94 0.62 1.91 -2.73
CA LEU A 94 -0.05 1.60 -1.47
C LEU A 94 -1.56 1.52 -1.68
N ALA A 95 -2.18 0.60 -0.93
CA ALA A 95 -3.64 0.50 -0.92
C ALA A 95 -4.19 1.75 -0.23
N ILE A 96 -5.12 2.42 -0.91
CA ILE A 96 -5.69 3.67 -0.40
C ILE A 96 -6.38 3.45 0.95
N SER A 97 -6.86 2.25 1.18
CA SER A 97 -7.55 1.90 2.42
C SER A 97 -6.65 1.91 3.65
N THR A 98 -5.33 1.90 3.47
CA THR A 98 -4.41 1.91 4.61
C THR A 98 -4.12 3.30 5.15
N PHE A 99 -4.53 4.34 4.45
CA PHE A 99 -4.35 5.70 4.94
C PHE A 99 -5.35 5.98 6.05
N ASP A 100 -4.90 6.75 7.04
CA ASP A 100 -5.71 7.03 8.23
C ASP A 100 -6.76 8.11 7.99
N VAL A 101 -6.70 8.78 6.83
CA VAL A 101 -7.73 9.72 6.40
C VAL A 101 -8.44 9.13 5.19
N ASP A 102 -9.65 9.59 4.94
CA ASP A 102 -10.45 9.07 3.83
C ASP A 102 -10.06 9.80 2.55
N LEU A 103 -9.12 9.23 1.82
CA LEU A 103 -8.64 9.81 0.58
C LEU A 103 -9.63 9.65 -0.57
N SER A 104 -10.54 8.71 -0.48
CA SER A 104 -11.46 8.44 -1.57
C SER A 104 -12.38 9.63 -1.85
N LEU A 105 -12.63 10.44 -0.84
CA LEU A 105 -13.47 11.62 -0.99
C LEU A 105 -12.72 12.81 -1.57
N ILE A 106 -11.40 12.71 -1.68
CA ILE A 106 -10.58 13.85 -2.06
C ILE A 106 -10.13 13.76 -3.50
N HIS A 107 -9.77 12.58 -3.96
CA HIS A 107 -9.05 12.42 -5.21
C HIS A 107 -9.70 11.51 -6.22
N ILE A 108 -10.78 10.90 -5.84
CA ILE A 108 -11.39 9.89 -6.69
C ILE A 108 -12.87 10.15 -6.87
#